data_f7cb38c834e20915361767901aeab7b7
#
_entry.id   f7cb38c834e20915361767901aeab7b7
#
_cell.length_a   1.000
_cell.length_b   1.000
_cell.length_c   1.000
_cell.angle_alpha   90.00
_cell.angle_beta   90.00
_cell.angle_gamma   90.00
#
_symmetry.space_group_name_H-M   'P 1'
#
loop_
_entity.id
_entity.type
_entity.pdbx_description
1 polymer ?
#
loop_
_entity_poly.entity_id
_entity_poly.type
_entity_poly.pdbx_seq_one_letter_code
_entity_poly.pdbx_strand_id
1 'polypeptide(L)'
;MSGVVLSKHYLKGMLHRNWGRILFISSECAYLVPPDMISYSATKAALHAVSRGLANITKGTEVTSNIVVPGSTLTEGARAFLTDKAAAKNITLEEVEKDFFNNDRKSSLLKRFASTDEVATMIAYLSSPLSSATNGAVIKVDGGSSGGIL
;
A
#
# COMPACT_ATOMS: atom_id res chain seq x y z
N MET A 1 13.18 -5.98 5.72
CA MET A 1 14.63 -5.73 5.43
C MET A 1 14.93 -5.67 3.93
N SER A 2 14.27 -6.45 3.06
CA SER A 2 14.51 -6.45 1.59
C SER A 2 14.46 -5.06 0.95
N GLY A 3 13.43 -4.25 1.24
CA GLY A 3 13.31 -2.90 0.69
C GLY A 3 14.49 -1.98 1.03
N VAL A 4 15.05 -2.08 2.25
CA VAL A 4 16.24 -1.31 2.66
C VAL A 4 17.46 -1.73 1.86
N VAL A 5 17.66 -3.05 1.71
CA VAL A 5 18.80 -3.60 0.96
C VAL A 5 18.74 -3.21 -0.50
N LEU A 6 17.58 -3.38 -1.14
CA LEU A 6 17.37 -3.01 -2.54
C LEU A 6 17.55 -1.50 -2.77
N SER A 7 16.99 -0.67 -1.89
CA SER A 7 17.16 0.78 -1.99
C SER A 7 18.62 1.18 -1.89
N LYS A 8 19.37 0.62 -0.93
CA LYS A 8 20.81 0.88 -0.81
C LYS A 8 21.59 0.51 -2.06
N HIS A 9 21.21 -0.60 -2.70
CA HIS A 9 21.87 -1.08 -3.92
C HIS A 9 21.61 -0.15 -5.11
N TYR A 10 20.35 0.20 -5.37
CA TYR A 10 19.96 0.96 -6.56
C TYR A 10 20.12 2.47 -6.43
N LEU A 11 20.06 3.02 -5.21
CA LEU A 11 20.08 4.47 -4.97
C LEU A 11 21.31 5.15 -5.55
N LYS A 12 22.50 4.54 -5.44
CA LYS A 12 23.75 5.11 -5.97
C LYS A 12 23.65 5.36 -7.48
N GLY A 13 23.15 4.40 -8.24
CA GLY A 13 22.95 4.55 -9.68
C GLY A 13 21.86 5.57 -10.03
N MET A 14 20.80 5.66 -9.22
CA MET A 14 19.74 6.66 -9.39
C MET A 14 20.28 8.08 -9.18
N LEU A 15 21.05 8.30 -8.13
CA LEU A 15 21.67 9.60 -7.85
C LEU A 15 22.66 10.00 -8.94
N HIS A 16 23.48 9.05 -9.44
CA HIS A 16 24.46 9.34 -10.50
C HIS A 16 23.80 9.83 -11.81
N ARG A 17 22.66 9.23 -12.22
CA ARG A 17 21.91 9.66 -13.41
C ARG A 17 20.88 10.76 -13.13
N ASN A 18 20.82 11.24 -11.89
CA ASN A 18 19.85 12.22 -11.39
C ASN A 18 18.39 11.87 -11.73
N TRP A 19 18.03 10.58 -11.70
CA TRP A 19 16.66 10.11 -11.92
C TRP A 19 16.42 8.76 -11.27
N GLY A 20 15.28 8.64 -10.60
CA GLY A 20 14.83 7.37 -10.02
C GLY A 20 13.51 7.48 -9.29
N ARG A 21 12.82 6.35 -9.17
CA ARG A 21 11.56 6.21 -8.41
C ARG A 21 11.70 5.02 -7.47
N ILE A 22 11.59 5.28 -6.17
CA ILE A 22 11.57 4.25 -5.14
C ILE A 22 10.16 4.23 -4.57
N LEU A 23 9.48 3.11 -4.71
CA LEU A 23 8.13 2.92 -4.18
C LEU A 23 8.12 1.75 -3.20
N PHE A 24 7.62 2.01 -2.01
CA PHE A 24 7.34 0.98 -1.03
C PHE A 24 5.85 0.70 -0.99
N ILE A 25 5.49 -0.57 -1.08
CA ILE A 25 4.11 -0.98 -0.94
C ILE A 25 3.86 -1.34 0.54
N SER A 26 3.18 -0.43 1.23
CA SER A 26 2.75 -0.60 2.61
C SER A 26 1.38 -1.32 2.67
N SER A 27 0.54 -0.98 3.61
CA SER A 27 -0.82 -1.50 3.78
C SER A 27 -1.62 -0.55 4.66
N GLU A 28 -2.96 -0.55 4.52
CA GLU A 28 -3.87 0.07 5.48
C GLU A 28 -3.65 -0.41 6.92
N CYS A 29 -3.16 -1.65 7.09
CA CYS A 29 -2.83 -2.21 8.40
C CYS A 29 -1.73 -1.44 9.14
N ALA A 30 -0.90 -0.64 8.45
CA ALA A 30 0.06 0.25 9.09
C ALA A 30 -0.62 1.34 9.94
N TYR A 31 -1.89 1.61 9.69
CA TYR A 31 -2.72 2.61 10.39
C TYR A 31 -3.78 1.96 11.28
N LEU A 32 -4.47 0.93 10.77
CA LEU A 32 -5.58 0.27 11.48
C LEU A 32 -5.12 -0.67 12.58
N VAL A 33 -3.94 -1.26 12.43
CA VAL A 33 -3.31 -2.21 13.36
C VAL A 33 -4.31 -3.26 13.89
N PRO A 34 -4.88 -4.13 13.02
CA PRO A 34 -5.78 -5.16 13.48
C PRO A 34 -5.11 -6.05 14.54
N PRO A 35 -5.83 -6.48 15.60
CA PRO A 35 -5.23 -7.22 16.71
C PRO A 35 -4.54 -8.53 16.32
N ASP A 36 -5.02 -9.19 15.27
CA ASP A 36 -4.47 -10.42 14.69
C ASP A 36 -3.31 -10.18 13.71
N MET A 37 -2.99 -8.91 13.40
CA MET A 37 -1.98 -8.52 12.41
C MET A 37 -0.92 -7.55 12.95
N ILE A 38 -0.66 -7.54 14.25
CA ILE A 38 0.25 -6.56 14.90
C ILE A 38 1.65 -6.60 14.28
N SER A 39 2.25 -7.79 14.16
CA SER A 39 3.61 -7.93 13.59
C SER A 39 3.67 -7.49 12.13
N TYR A 40 2.67 -7.85 11.32
CA TYR A 40 2.55 -7.40 9.94
C TYR A 40 2.43 -5.87 9.88
N SER A 41 1.56 -5.29 10.68
CA SER A 41 1.33 -3.84 10.77
C SER A 41 2.61 -3.09 11.12
N ALA A 42 3.37 -3.59 12.11
CA ALA A 42 4.66 -3.02 12.49
C ALA A 42 5.67 -3.03 11.33
N THR A 43 5.76 -4.13 10.56
CA THR A 43 6.65 -4.21 9.40
C THR A 43 6.26 -3.23 8.30
N LYS A 44 4.95 -3.01 8.09
CA LYS A 44 4.44 -2.07 7.09
C LYS A 44 4.60 -0.61 7.54
N ALA A 45 4.39 -0.32 8.81
CA ALA A 45 4.64 1.01 9.38
C ALA A 45 6.12 1.40 9.31
N ALA A 46 7.04 0.46 9.54
CA ALA A 46 8.48 0.71 9.43
C ALA A 46 8.91 1.19 8.03
N LEU A 47 8.22 0.77 6.96
CA LEU A 47 8.51 1.23 5.61
C LEU A 47 8.33 2.74 5.45
N HIS A 48 7.42 3.34 6.22
CA HIS A 48 7.16 4.78 6.16
C HIS A 48 8.39 5.57 6.62
N ALA A 49 9.03 5.16 7.72
CA ALA A 49 10.27 5.77 8.21
C ALA A 49 11.41 5.60 7.19
N VAL A 50 11.54 4.40 6.60
CA VAL A 50 12.56 4.11 5.57
C VAL A 50 12.37 4.99 4.35
N SER A 51 11.15 5.07 3.80
CA SER A 51 10.84 5.90 2.63
C SER A 51 11.12 7.37 2.89
N ARG A 52 10.70 7.88 4.05
CA ARG A 52 10.95 9.27 4.43
C ARG A 52 12.45 9.57 4.57
N GLY A 53 13.21 8.65 5.16
CA GLY A 53 14.66 8.76 5.26
C GLY A 53 15.33 8.82 3.88
N LEU A 54 14.90 7.98 2.94
CA LEU A 54 15.40 8.00 1.57
C LEU A 54 15.05 9.30 0.84
N ALA A 55 13.83 9.80 0.98
CA ALA A 55 13.44 11.09 0.41
C ALA A 55 14.32 12.25 0.94
N ASN A 56 14.74 12.20 2.20
CA ASN A 56 15.68 13.18 2.74
C ASN A 56 17.08 13.06 2.13
N ILE A 57 17.55 11.85 1.84
CA ILE A 57 18.85 11.60 1.19
C ILE A 57 18.83 12.09 -0.27
N THR A 58 17.70 12.00 -0.97
CA THR A 58 17.56 12.38 -2.37
C THR A 58 17.21 13.87 -2.57
N LYS A 59 17.23 14.65 -1.52
CA LYS A 59 16.92 16.08 -1.56
C LYS A 59 17.76 16.83 -2.61
N GLY A 60 17.08 17.63 -3.43
CA GLY A 60 17.73 18.40 -4.49
C GLY A 60 18.06 17.62 -5.76
N THR A 61 17.53 16.40 -5.89
CA THR A 61 17.66 15.57 -7.09
C THR A 61 16.29 15.22 -7.67
N GLU A 62 16.27 14.61 -8.86
CA GLU A 62 15.05 14.08 -9.50
C GLU A 62 14.69 12.65 -9.04
N VAL A 63 15.37 12.16 -7.99
CA VAL A 63 15.06 10.85 -7.38
C VAL A 63 14.02 11.04 -6.29
N THR A 64 12.92 10.28 -6.35
CA THR A 64 11.86 10.33 -5.35
C THR A 64 11.68 9.00 -4.62
N SER A 65 11.23 9.08 -3.36
CA SER A 65 10.87 7.92 -2.55
C SER A 65 9.51 8.12 -1.92
N ASN A 66 8.53 7.26 -2.27
CA ASN A 66 7.15 7.38 -1.83
C ASN A 66 6.60 6.05 -1.32
N ILE A 67 5.50 6.13 -0.58
CA ILE A 67 4.74 4.98 -0.07
C ILE A 67 3.40 4.91 -0.80
N VAL A 68 3.03 3.72 -1.26
CA VAL A 68 1.66 3.38 -1.63
C VAL A 68 1.06 2.53 -0.52
N VAL A 69 -0.14 2.88 -0.09
CA VAL A 69 -0.88 2.19 0.97
C VAL A 69 -2.15 1.58 0.38
N PRO A 70 -2.08 0.34 -0.14
CA PRO A 70 -3.28 -0.35 -0.56
C PRO A 70 -4.16 -0.71 0.64
N GLY A 71 -5.46 -0.68 0.42
CA GLY A 71 -6.44 -1.28 1.32
C GLY A 71 -6.75 -2.71 0.94
N SER A 72 -7.94 -3.14 1.33
CA SER A 72 -8.47 -4.47 1.01
C SER A 72 -8.62 -4.61 -0.51
N THR A 73 -7.75 -5.40 -1.12
CA THR A 73 -7.64 -5.55 -2.58
C THR A 73 -7.99 -6.99 -2.98
N LEU A 74 -8.82 -7.15 -4.02
CA LEU A 74 -9.26 -8.45 -4.52
C LEU A 74 -8.17 -9.08 -5.42
N THR A 75 -7.12 -9.58 -4.78
CA THR A 75 -6.10 -10.40 -5.42
C THR A 75 -6.62 -11.82 -5.65
N GLU A 76 -5.89 -12.62 -6.43
CA GLU A 76 -6.21 -14.04 -6.62
C GLU A 76 -6.27 -14.79 -5.27
N GLY A 77 -5.29 -14.58 -4.40
CA GLY A 77 -5.28 -15.17 -3.06
C GLY A 77 -6.42 -14.69 -2.17
N ALA A 78 -6.78 -13.40 -2.22
CA ALA A 78 -7.94 -12.87 -1.49
C ALA A 78 -9.25 -13.49 -2.00
N ARG A 79 -9.40 -13.63 -3.32
CA ARG A 79 -10.57 -14.27 -3.93
C ARG A 79 -10.71 -15.74 -3.48
N ALA A 80 -9.61 -16.50 -3.50
CA ALA A 80 -9.62 -17.90 -3.04
C ALA A 80 -10.06 -17.98 -1.58
N PHE A 81 -9.48 -17.17 -0.69
CA PHE A 81 -9.85 -17.11 0.73
C PHE A 81 -11.35 -16.78 0.94
N LEU A 82 -11.88 -15.80 0.18
CA LEU A 82 -13.31 -15.45 0.26
C LEU A 82 -14.21 -16.60 -0.25
N THR A 83 -13.78 -17.30 -1.30
CA THR A 83 -14.51 -18.47 -1.82
C THR A 83 -14.59 -19.59 -0.79
N ASP A 84 -13.47 -19.90 -0.14
CA ASP A 84 -13.43 -20.92 0.92
C ASP A 84 -14.32 -20.51 2.11
N LYS A 85 -14.29 -19.23 2.50
CA LYS A 85 -15.14 -18.69 3.58
C LYS A 85 -16.63 -18.76 3.22
N ALA A 86 -16.99 -18.47 1.96
CA ALA A 86 -18.35 -18.58 1.44
C ALA A 86 -18.85 -20.03 1.50
N ALA A 87 -18.05 -20.97 1.01
CA ALA A 87 -18.36 -22.40 1.03
C ALA A 87 -18.54 -22.93 2.47
N ALA A 88 -17.62 -22.57 3.38
CA ALA A 88 -17.68 -22.99 4.78
C ALA A 88 -18.93 -22.49 5.52
N LYS A 89 -19.45 -21.31 5.14
CA LYS A 89 -20.65 -20.71 5.74
C LYS A 89 -21.93 -20.99 4.95
N ASN A 90 -21.85 -21.64 3.79
CA ASN A 90 -22.95 -21.87 2.85
C ASN A 90 -23.69 -20.57 2.47
N ILE A 91 -22.93 -19.54 2.14
CA ILE A 91 -23.40 -18.21 1.70
C ILE A 91 -22.69 -17.81 0.40
N THR A 92 -23.16 -16.74 -0.25
CA THR A 92 -22.57 -16.23 -1.48
C THR A 92 -21.29 -15.41 -1.22
N LEU A 93 -20.46 -15.23 -2.26
CA LEU A 93 -19.28 -14.33 -2.18
C LEU A 93 -19.68 -12.88 -1.85
N GLU A 94 -20.81 -12.44 -2.40
CA GLU A 94 -21.34 -11.09 -2.16
C GLU A 94 -21.72 -10.89 -0.69
N GLU A 95 -22.33 -11.90 -0.07
CA GLU A 95 -22.65 -11.88 1.35
C GLU A 95 -21.39 -11.87 2.23
N VAL A 96 -20.33 -12.61 1.84
CA VAL A 96 -19.03 -12.58 2.54
C VAL A 96 -18.40 -11.21 2.42
N GLU A 97 -18.41 -10.60 1.24
CA GLU A 97 -17.87 -9.25 1.03
C GLU A 97 -18.61 -8.21 1.86
N LYS A 98 -19.94 -8.25 1.83
CA LYS A 98 -20.79 -7.36 2.63
C LYS A 98 -20.54 -7.52 4.14
N ASP A 99 -20.42 -8.75 4.61
CA ASP A 99 -20.08 -9.05 6.02
C ASP A 99 -18.71 -8.47 6.39
N PHE A 100 -17.69 -8.64 5.54
CA PHE A 100 -16.35 -8.11 5.73
C PHE A 100 -16.35 -6.58 5.87
N PHE A 101 -17.02 -5.85 4.98
CA PHE A 101 -17.06 -4.39 5.05
C PHE A 101 -18.01 -3.85 6.12
N ASN A 102 -18.90 -4.64 6.65
CA ASN A 102 -19.76 -4.26 7.77
C ASN A 102 -19.12 -4.57 9.14
N ASN A 103 -18.23 -5.55 9.23
CA ASN A 103 -17.67 -6.02 10.49
C ASN A 103 -16.16 -5.80 10.60
N ASP A 104 -15.37 -6.24 9.62
CA ASP A 104 -13.90 -6.23 9.68
C ASP A 104 -13.30 -4.90 9.18
N ARG A 105 -13.96 -4.23 8.22
CA ARG A 105 -13.51 -2.96 7.61
C ARG A 105 -14.62 -1.91 7.59
N LYS A 106 -15.20 -1.66 8.76
CA LYS A 106 -16.32 -0.70 8.93
C LYS A 106 -15.98 0.72 8.48
N SER A 107 -14.72 1.12 8.60
CA SER A 107 -14.23 2.44 8.22
C SER A 107 -14.09 2.64 6.70
N SER A 108 -14.10 1.58 5.90
CA SER A 108 -14.00 1.71 4.44
C SER A 108 -15.15 2.55 3.87
N LEU A 109 -14.81 3.59 3.12
CA LEU A 109 -15.79 4.41 2.41
C LEU A 109 -16.22 3.77 1.10
N LEU A 110 -15.33 2.99 0.48
CA LEU A 110 -15.59 2.31 -0.78
C LEU A 110 -16.57 1.14 -0.64
N LYS A 111 -16.59 0.46 0.52
CA LYS A 111 -17.47 -0.67 0.85
C LYS A 111 -17.40 -1.85 -0.13
N ARG A 112 -16.30 -2.00 -0.84
CA ARG A 112 -15.95 -3.14 -1.69
C ARG A 112 -14.44 -3.33 -1.69
N PHE A 113 -13.97 -4.48 -2.17
CA PHE A 113 -12.55 -4.63 -2.47
C PHE A 113 -12.15 -3.73 -3.64
N ALA A 114 -10.96 -3.14 -3.56
CA ALA A 114 -10.33 -2.54 -4.71
C ALA A 114 -9.88 -3.64 -5.69
N SER A 115 -9.85 -3.31 -6.98
CA SER A 115 -9.20 -4.20 -7.96
C SER A 115 -7.67 -4.05 -7.89
N THR A 116 -6.96 -5.04 -8.39
CA THR A 116 -5.50 -4.96 -8.57
C THR A 116 -5.11 -3.80 -9.48
N ASP A 117 -5.91 -3.52 -10.51
CA ASP A 117 -5.67 -2.44 -11.49
C ASP A 117 -5.83 -1.06 -10.86
N GLU A 118 -6.77 -0.86 -9.93
CA GLU A 118 -6.91 0.40 -9.20
C GLU A 118 -5.64 0.73 -8.41
N VAL A 119 -5.03 -0.27 -7.78
CA VAL A 119 -3.75 -0.11 -7.08
C VAL A 119 -2.58 0.07 -8.07
N ALA A 120 -2.52 -0.76 -9.12
CA ALA A 120 -1.46 -0.74 -10.11
C ALA A 120 -1.39 0.59 -10.88
N THR A 121 -2.53 1.20 -11.19
CA THR A 121 -2.60 2.50 -11.86
C THR A 121 -1.90 3.59 -11.05
N MET A 122 -2.10 3.64 -9.73
CA MET A 122 -1.40 4.59 -8.86
C MET A 122 0.11 4.31 -8.82
N ILE A 123 0.50 3.05 -8.76
CA ILE A 123 1.92 2.65 -8.80
C ILE A 123 2.55 3.06 -10.14
N ALA A 124 1.87 2.84 -11.26
CA ALA A 124 2.33 3.24 -12.58
C ALA A 124 2.51 4.76 -12.69
N TYR A 125 1.53 5.55 -12.20
CA TYR A 125 1.66 7.00 -12.13
C TYR A 125 2.88 7.43 -11.32
N LEU A 126 3.05 6.90 -10.11
CA LEU A 126 4.17 7.26 -9.23
C LEU A 126 5.53 6.79 -9.75
N SER A 127 5.55 5.78 -10.61
CA SER A 127 6.76 5.28 -11.27
C SER A 127 7.16 6.12 -12.48
N SER A 128 6.27 6.98 -12.96
CA SER A 128 6.45 7.77 -14.18
C SER A 128 7.12 9.13 -13.90
N PRO A 129 7.61 9.84 -14.94
CA PRO A 129 8.05 11.23 -14.82
C PRO A 129 6.94 12.20 -14.38
N LEU A 130 5.66 11.85 -14.60
CA LEU A 130 4.52 12.71 -14.26
C LEU A 130 4.39 13.00 -12.76
N SER A 131 4.98 12.15 -11.91
CA SER A 131 4.96 12.31 -10.45
C SER A 131 6.17 13.05 -9.89
N SER A 132 6.88 13.84 -10.70
CA SER A 132 8.14 14.49 -10.31
C SER A 132 8.05 15.36 -9.05
N ALA A 133 6.92 16.00 -8.81
CA ALA A 133 6.68 16.83 -7.63
C ALA A 133 6.27 16.02 -6.38
N THR A 134 6.11 14.68 -6.49
CA THR A 134 5.69 13.83 -5.39
C THR A 134 6.91 13.12 -4.79
N ASN A 135 7.37 13.58 -3.62
CA ASN A 135 8.52 13.00 -2.92
C ASN A 135 8.29 12.98 -1.40
N GLY A 136 8.63 11.88 -0.76
CA GLY A 136 8.42 11.68 0.68
C GLY A 136 6.95 11.54 1.07
N ALA A 137 6.07 11.27 0.12
CA ALA A 137 4.63 11.21 0.31
C ALA A 137 4.16 9.80 0.66
N VAL A 138 3.00 9.76 1.31
CA VAL A 138 2.24 8.54 1.58
C VAL A 138 0.92 8.65 0.83
N ILE A 139 0.74 7.79 -0.16
CA ILE A 139 -0.42 7.79 -1.04
C ILE A 139 -1.32 6.61 -0.68
N LYS A 140 -2.51 6.92 -0.20
CA LYS A 140 -3.52 5.92 0.17
C LYS A 140 -4.32 5.51 -1.05
N VAL A 141 -4.44 4.20 -1.27
CA VAL A 141 -5.31 3.54 -2.26
C VAL A 141 -6.09 2.47 -1.50
N ASP A 142 -6.74 2.88 -0.43
CA ASP A 142 -7.32 2.03 0.61
C ASP A 142 -8.85 2.15 0.71
N GLY A 143 -9.48 2.82 -0.24
CA GLY A 143 -10.92 3.05 -0.23
C GLY A 143 -11.40 3.85 0.98
N GLY A 144 -10.52 4.65 1.59
CA GLY A 144 -10.82 5.46 2.78
C GLY A 144 -10.83 4.66 4.09
N SER A 145 -10.30 3.43 4.10
CA SER A 145 -10.34 2.56 5.28
C SER A 145 -9.54 3.10 6.46
N SER A 146 -8.37 3.69 6.20
CA SER A 146 -7.47 4.14 7.28
C SER A 146 -7.89 5.46 7.94
N GLY A 147 -8.97 6.08 7.47
CA GLY A 147 -9.54 7.27 8.10
C GLY A 147 -8.61 8.49 8.13
N GLY A 148 -9.08 9.55 8.81
CA GLY A 148 -8.32 10.78 9.03
C GLY A 148 -8.30 11.73 7.84
N ILE A 149 -8.05 13.00 8.16
CA ILE A 149 -7.86 14.08 7.17
C ILE A 149 -6.37 14.37 6.93
N LEU A 150 -5.49 13.66 7.66
CA LEU A 150 -4.04 13.74 7.56
C LEU A 150 -3.45 12.35 7.39
#